data_135140727d6bb491e96b745e089baef5
#
_entry.id   135140727d6bb491e96b745e089baef5
#
_cell.length_a   1.000
_cell.length_b   1.000
_cell.length_c   1.000
_cell.angle_alpha   90.00
_cell.angle_beta   90.00
_cell.angle_gamma   90.00
#
_symmetry.space_group_name_H-M   'P 1'
#
loop_
_entity.id
_entity.type
_entity.pdbx_description
1 polymer ?
#
loop_
_entity_poly.entity_id
_entity_poly.type
_entity_poly.pdbx_seq_one_letter_code
_entity_poly.pdbx_strand_id
1 'polypeptide(L)'
;MQEKIEVDNLSRNFVVHLPRGYDSKQRYPVVILLPGQNQEPDDMQRLTHFDQLVADKDGIITVYPNPTRGRWNIGVHAEQPSVMPRRGYGRHGGYGGGGYPGGGGYPGGGGGYPGGGGGGYPGGGQSGGQNPDDSKNENRNRPEPADDVAFLNQMLDQLGLKYSVDTHRIYATGLGDGGFMALRMGCEMADRVAAIAPVGAALPKTMICLPARPVPALFLNGTDDPLVPYGGGTYKPGQFHVLSAEDSAKTWAKFDRCNEKPAQEKIQPLQNGEKESKTFTFSGCSDNAQVVLYAVKDGGNTWPAGEQYMSEKEVGKTSNALNANETIWSFLSTKKIADAGGTAK
;
A
#
# COMPACT_ATOMS: atom_id res chain seq x y z
N MET A 1 23.94 -1.32 -9.68
CA MET A 1 24.83 -0.29 -9.06
C MET A 1 24.08 0.35 -7.91
N GLN A 2 24.72 0.49 -6.74
CA GLN A 2 24.11 1.11 -5.58
C GLN A 2 24.37 2.64 -5.61
N GLU A 3 23.33 3.42 -5.44
CA GLU A 3 23.35 4.89 -5.42
C GLU A 3 22.81 5.42 -4.10
N LYS A 4 23.22 6.66 -3.74
CA LYS A 4 22.76 7.33 -2.52
C LYS A 4 22.45 8.79 -2.79
N ILE A 5 21.44 9.31 -2.08
CA ILE A 5 21.10 10.74 -2.04
C ILE A 5 20.69 11.13 -0.62
N GLU A 6 20.85 12.41 -0.30
CA GLU A 6 20.37 12.98 0.96
C GLU A 6 19.06 13.73 0.70
N VAL A 7 18.01 13.36 1.45
CA VAL A 7 16.69 13.97 1.40
C VAL A 7 16.23 14.25 2.81
N ASP A 8 15.95 15.49 3.16
CA ASP A 8 15.49 15.92 4.49
C ASP A 8 16.40 15.40 5.63
N ASN A 9 17.72 15.47 5.46
CA ASN A 9 18.73 14.95 6.36
C ASN A 9 18.69 13.43 6.59
N LEU A 10 18.02 12.69 5.70
CA LEU A 10 18.02 11.23 5.66
C LEU A 10 18.84 10.74 4.47
N SER A 11 19.80 9.86 4.72
CA SER A 11 20.49 9.15 3.65
C SER A 11 19.59 8.07 3.06
N ARG A 12 19.25 8.22 1.79
CA ARG A 12 18.37 7.30 1.04
C ARG A 12 19.19 6.59 -0.03
N ASN A 13 18.94 5.32 -0.21
CA ASN A 13 19.65 4.51 -1.20
C ASN A 13 18.69 3.86 -2.19
N PHE A 14 19.22 3.54 -3.36
CA PHE A 14 18.52 2.81 -4.41
C PHE A 14 19.52 2.04 -5.27
N VAL A 15 19.05 0.98 -5.91
CA VAL A 15 19.84 0.17 -6.84
C VAL A 15 19.41 0.51 -8.26
N VAL A 16 20.38 0.69 -9.15
CA VAL A 16 20.16 0.90 -10.59
C VAL A 16 20.74 -0.29 -11.33
N HIS A 17 19.95 -0.91 -12.19
CA HIS A 17 20.40 -1.87 -13.18
C HIS A 17 20.32 -1.25 -14.57
N LEU A 18 21.42 -1.29 -15.30
CA LEU A 18 21.48 -0.88 -16.71
C LEU A 18 21.32 -2.13 -17.60
N PRO A 19 20.53 -2.05 -18.67
CA PRO A 19 20.32 -3.19 -19.55
C PRO A 19 21.62 -3.60 -20.26
N ARG A 20 21.68 -4.85 -20.68
CA ARG A 20 22.82 -5.35 -21.45
C ARG A 20 23.02 -4.50 -22.71
N GLY A 21 24.27 -4.10 -22.94
CA GLY A 21 24.59 -3.26 -24.08
C GLY A 21 24.15 -1.81 -23.93
N TYR A 22 23.95 -1.30 -22.70
CA TYR A 22 23.65 0.10 -22.44
C TYR A 22 24.64 1.02 -23.18
N ASP A 23 24.10 1.97 -23.96
CA ASP A 23 24.84 3.01 -24.66
C ASP A 23 24.34 4.39 -24.23
N SER A 24 25.22 5.21 -23.67
CA SER A 24 24.88 6.58 -23.21
C SER A 24 24.39 7.52 -24.32
N LYS A 25 24.51 7.14 -25.59
CA LYS A 25 24.00 7.92 -26.73
C LYS A 25 22.52 7.62 -27.05
N GLN A 26 21.95 6.55 -26.45
CA GLN A 26 20.54 6.18 -26.61
C GLN A 26 19.78 6.53 -25.36
N ARG A 27 18.49 6.86 -25.49
CA ARG A 27 17.60 7.11 -24.35
C ARG A 27 16.80 5.87 -24.01
N TYR A 28 16.76 5.55 -22.73
CA TYR A 28 16.15 4.34 -22.21
C TYR A 28 14.93 4.65 -21.35
N PRO A 29 13.83 3.88 -21.46
CA PRO A 29 12.75 3.94 -20.51
C PRO A 29 13.25 3.51 -19.14
N VAL A 30 12.58 3.98 -18.09
CA VAL A 30 12.87 3.63 -16.70
C VAL A 30 11.67 2.92 -16.11
N VAL A 31 11.89 1.79 -15.46
CA VAL A 31 10.90 1.13 -14.60
C VAL A 31 11.39 1.17 -13.16
N ILE A 32 10.62 1.81 -12.29
CA ILE A 32 10.84 1.85 -10.85
C ILE A 32 10.08 0.67 -10.25
N LEU A 33 10.82 -0.28 -9.65
CA LEU A 33 10.25 -1.44 -8.96
C LEU A 33 10.31 -1.20 -7.44
N LEU A 34 9.17 -0.90 -6.84
CA LEU A 34 9.02 -0.52 -5.44
C LEU A 34 8.86 -1.75 -4.56
N PRO A 35 9.79 -2.01 -3.62
CA PRO A 35 9.71 -3.13 -2.70
C PRO A 35 8.45 -3.10 -1.82
N GLY A 36 7.98 -4.27 -1.42
CA GLY A 36 6.90 -4.43 -0.47
C GLY A 36 7.33 -4.12 0.97
N GLN A 37 6.43 -4.35 1.91
CA GLN A 37 6.71 -4.14 3.33
C GLN A 37 7.87 -5.02 3.81
N ASN A 38 8.84 -4.42 4.52
CA ASN A 38 10.05 -5.10 5.03
C ASN A 38 10.88 -5.81 3.95
N GLN A 39 10.72 -5.42 2.70
CA GLN A 39 11.56 -5.85 1.59
C GLN A 39 12.58 -4.76 1.26
N GLU A 40 13.76 -5.21 0.83
CA GLU A 40 14.82 -4.37 0.30
C GLU A 40 14.89 -4.46 -1.23
N PRO A 41 15.67 -3.60 -1.90
CA PRO A 41 15.88 -3.65 -3.35
C PRO A 41 16.23 -5.04 -3.89
N ASP A 42 17.15 -5.75 -3.21
CA ASP A 42 17.61 -7.09 -3.62
C ASP A 42 16.48 -8.14 -3.53
N ASP A 43 15.57 -7.99 -2.57
CA ASP A 43 14.41 -8.87 -2.47
C ASP A 43 13.48 -8.71 -3.66
N MET A 44 13.23 -7.46 -4.09
CA MET A 44 12.39 -7.19 -5.25
C MET A 44 13.04 -7.65 -6.55
N GLN A 45 14.37 -7.51 -6.69
CA GLN A 45 15.11 -8.06 -7.84
C GLN A 45 14.97 -9.58 -7.92
N ARG A 46 15.21 -10.27 -6.79
CA ARG A 46 15.10 -11.74 -6.70
C ARG A 46 13.67 -12.21 -6.93
N LEU A 47 12.69 -11.56 -6.28
CA LEU A 47 11.28 -11.92 -6.38
C LEU A 47 10.77 -11.88 -7.82
N THR A 48 11.14 -10.84 -8.55
CA THR A 48 10.57 -10.57 -9.87
C THR A 48 11.42 -11.11 -11.01
N HIS A 49 12.73 -11.19 -10.85
CA HIS A 49 13.69 -11.44 -11.94
C HIS A 49 13.49 -10.49 -13.14
N PHE A 50 12.94 -9.29 -12.91
CA PHE A 50 12.57 -8.37 -13.98
C PHE A 50 13.74 -7.96 -14.84
N ASP A 51 14.92 -7.80 -14.23
CA ASP A 51 16.13 -7.39 -14.93
C ASP A 51 16.51 -8.38 -16.05
N GLN A 52 16.54 -9.69 -15.73
CA GLN A 52 16.94 -10.73 -16.68
C GLN A 52 15.84 -11.09 -17.67
N LEU A 53 14.59 -11.09 -17.21
CA LEU A 53 13.45 -11.56 -18.01
C LEU A 53 12.94 -10.51 -18.99
N VAL A 54 13.04 -9.22 -18.63
CA VAL A 54 12.48 -8.11 -19.41
C VAL A 54 13.51 -7.03 -19.70
N ALA A 55 14.13 -6.43 -18.68
CA ALA A 55 14.93 -5.22 -18.83
C ALA A 55 16.15 -5.40 -19.77
N ASP A 56 16.85 -6.51 -19.64
CA ASP A 56 18.00 -6.83 -20.49
C ASP A 56 17.63 -7.10 -21.94
N LYS A 57 16.41 -7.56 -22.19
CA LYS A 57 15.90 -7.83 -23.55
C LYS A 57 15.43 -6.58 -24.27
N ASP A 58 14.68 -5.76 -23.53
CA ASP A 58 13.91 -4.65 -24.11
C ASP A 58 14.61 -3.29 -23.91
N GLY A 59 15.81 -3.29 -23.33
CA GLY A 59 16.60 -2.08 -23.14
C GLY A 59 15.95 -1.13 -22.14
N ILE A 60 15.82 -1.56 -20.88
CA ILE A 60 15.16 -0.79 -19.81
C ILE A 60 16.15 -0.54 -18.68
N ILE A 61 16.22 0.67 -18.20
CA ILE A 61 16.86 0.97 -16.91
C ILE A 61 15.86 0.61 -15.81
N THR A 62 16.24 -0.31 -14.91
CA THR A 62 15.41 -0.59 -13.74
C THR A 62 16.01 0.06 -12.48
N VAL A 63 15.13 0.53 -11.61
CA VAL A 63 15.50 1.22 -10.38
C VAL A 63 14.72 0.62 -9.22
N TYR A 64 15.44 0.26 -8.17
CA TYR A 64 14.91 -0.34 -6.96
C TYR A 64 15.23 0.59 -5.78
N PRO A 65 14.32 1.52 -5.44
CA PRO A 65 14.52 2.42 -4.31
C PRO A 65 14.23 1.71 -2.99
N ASN A 66 14.97 2.07 -1.92
CA ASN A 66 14.79 1.49 -0.60
C ASN A 66 13.81 2.31 0.24
N PRO A 67 12.72 1.70 0.77
CA PRO A 67 11.81 2.39 1.67
C PRO A 67 12.47 2.70 3.02
N THR A 68 12.02 3.75 3.70
CA THR A 68 12.52 4.08 5.03
C THR A 68 11.96 3.11 6.07
N ARG A 69 12.84 2.43 6.82
CA ARG A 69 12.45 1.47 7.86
C ARG A 69 11.50 0.36 7.34
N GLY A 70 11.73 -0.07 6.10
CA GLY A 70 10.95 -1.15 5.47
C GLY A 70 9.53 -0.77 5.08
N ARG A 71 9.16 0.52 5.06
CA ARG A 71 7.83 0.98 4.69
C ARG A 71 7.86 2.27 3.87
N TRP A 72 6.89 2.38 2.99
CA TRP A 72 6.62 3.60 2.24
C TRP A 72 5.66 4.51 3.01
N ASN A 73 5.93 5.81 3.00
CA ASN A 73 4.94 6.82 3.34
C ASN A 73 4.02 7.02 2.13
N ILE A 74 2.87 6.38 2.18
CA ILE A 74 1.88 6.42 1.08
C ILE A 74 0.87 7.56 1.25
N GLY A 75 1.11 8.51 2.17
CA GLY A 75 0.19 9.64 2.43
C GLY A 75 -1.08 9.24 3.18
N VAL A 76 -1.12 8.04 3.75
CA VAL A 76 -2.27 7.52 4.52
C VAL A 76 -1.80 7.12 5.90
N HIS A 77 -2.47 7.60 6.92
CA HIS A 77 -2.22 7.21 8.30
C HIS A 77 -3.13 6.04 8.71
N ALA A 78 -2.63 5.20 9.62
CA ALA A 78 -3.46 4.17 10.25
C ALA A 78 -4.71 4.82 10.85
N GLU A 79 -5.87 4.27 10.57
CA GLU A 79 -7.11 4.72 11.21
C GLU A 79 -7.00 4.41 12.70
N GLN A 80 -7.00 5.44 13.55
CA GLN A 80 -7.08 5.21 14.98
C GLN A 80 -8.41 4.52 15.28
N PRO A 81 -8.42 3.44 16.09
CA PRO A 81 -9.66 2.85 16.51
C PRO A 81 -10.50 3.96 17.14
N SER A 82 -11.71 4.19 16.60
CA SER A 82 -12.64 5.15 17.16
C SER A 82 -12.84 4.80 18.63
N VAL A 83 -12.29 5.61 19.53
CA VAL A 83 -12.56 5.50 20.96
C VAL A 83 -14.04 5.82 21.09
N MET A 84 -14.88 4.78 21.15
CA MET A 84 -16.28 4.98 21.52
C MET A 84 -16.28 5.77 22.82
N PRO A 85 -16.98 6.92 22.91
CA PRO A 85 -17.07 7.62 24.17
C PRO A 85 -17.65 6.62 25.17
N ARG A 86 -16.87 6.31 26.21
CA ARG A 86 -17.38 5.51 27.33
C ARG A 86 -18.67 6.17 27.76
N ARG A 87 -19.80 5.53 27.51
CA ARG A 87 -21.07 5.91 28.11
C ARG A 87 -20.83 5.96 29.60
N GLY A 88 -20.67 7.17 30.12
CA GLY A 88 -20.61 7.38 31.53
C GLY A 88 -21.91 6.80 32.13
N TYR A 89 -21.79 5.76 32.89
CA TYR A 89 -22.86 5.38 33.78
C TYR A 89 -23.06 6.55 34.72
N GLY A 90 -24.08 7.36 34.42
CA GLY A 90 -24.54 8.43 35.30
C GLY A 90 -24.88 7.81 36.65
N ARG A 91 -24.09 8.14 37.67
CA ARG A 91 -24.47 7.98 39.05
C ARG A 91 -25.73 8.84 39.24
N HIS A 92 -26.88 8.18 39.22
CA HIS A 92 -28.07 8.84 39.78
C HIS A 92 -27.85 9.04 41.27
N GLY A 93 -27.58 10.27 41.64
CA GLY A 93 -27.64 10.74 42.99
C GLY A 93 -29.07 10.59 43.50
N GLY A 94 -29.20 9.88 44.60
CA GLY A 94 -30.47 9.74 45.28
C GLY A 94 -30.94 11.06 45.88
N TYR A 95 -32.21 11.35 45.73
CA TYR A 95 -32.97 12.18 46.65
C TYR A 95 -34.09 11.36 47.26
N GLY A 96 -34.20 11.54 48.58
CA GLY A 96 -34.88 10.80 49.55
C GLY A 96 -36.41 10.85 49.56
N GLY A 97 -36.91 10.07 50.48
CA GLY A 97 -38.15 10.39 51.21
C GLY A 97 -39.27 9.38 51.02
N GLY A 98 -39.66 8.75 52.10
CA GLY A 98 -41.02 8.28 52.28
C GLY A 98 -41.09 6.78 52.66
N GLY A 99 -41.24 6.54 53.99
CA GLY A 99 -41.40 5.28 54.60
C GLY A 99 -42.77 4.64 54.41
N TYR A 100 -42.88 3.43 54.83
CA TYR A 100 -43.77 2.77 55.77
C TYR A 100 -43.71 1.22 55.60
N PRO A 101 -44.21 0.47 56.62
CA PRO A 101 -43.49 -0.70 57.19
C PRO A 101 -44.23 -2.02 56.95
N GLY A 102 -43.60 -3.09 57.39
CA GLY A 102 -44.26 -4.38 57.63
C GLY A 102 -43.51 -5.54 56.95
N GLY A 103 -42.91 -6.43 57.67
CA GLY A 103 -43.42 -7.35 58.58
C GLY A 103 -42.89 -8.75 58.25
N GLY A 104 -42.30 -9.46 59.22
CA GLY A 104 -42.14 -10.94 59.21
C GLY A 104 -40.75 -11.40 58.75
N GLY A 105 -39.85 -11.83 59.55
CA GLY A 105 -39.83 -12.83 60.61
C GLY A 105 -39.44 -14.21 60.11
N TYR A 106 -38.27 -14.68 60.45
CA TYR A 106 -37.87 -15.84 61.17
C TYR A 106 -36.42 -16.34 60.81
N PRO A 107 -35.81 -17.11 61.76
CA PRO A 107 -34.40 -17.01 62.04
C PRO A 107 -33.67 -18.34 61.76
N GLY A 108 -32.38 -18.30 61.92
CA GLY A 108 -31.68 -19.55 62.10
C GLY A 108 -30.25 -19.60 61.62
N GLY A 109 -29.38 -19.58 62.60
CA GLY A 109 -28.32 -20.51 62.85
C GLY A 109 -27.00 -20.22 62.12
N GLY A 110 -25.96 -19.78 62.71
CA GLY A 110 -25.24 -20.36 63.83
C GLY A 110 -23.91 -20.92 63.27
N GLY A 111 -22.78 -20.43 63.74
CA GLY A 111 -21.50 -21.08 63.52
C GLY A 111 -20.32 -20.15 63.39
N GLY A 112 -19.79 -19.71 64.52
CA GLY A 112 -18.53 -19.00 64.56
C GLY A 112 -17.34 -19.98 64.59
N TYR A 113 -16.17 -19.47 64.33
CA TYR A 113 -14.93 -19.70 65.08
C TYR A 113 -13.85 -18.68 64.68
N PRO A 114 -12.98 -18.37 65.62
CA PRO A 114 -12.12 -17.19 65.57
C PRO A 114 -10.67 -17.53 65.27
N GLY A 115 -9.90 -16.50 64.99
CA GLY A 115 -8.46 -16.60 65.17
C GLY A 115 -7.69 -15.96 64.01
N GLY A 116 -7.07 -14.88 64.27
CA GLY A 116 -5.71 -14.73 64.58
C GLY A 116 -4.96 -13.81 63.68
N GLY A 117 -4.56 -12.63 64.18
CA GLY A 117 -3.17 -12.23 64.14
C GLY A 117 -2.66 -11.42 62.93
N GLY A 118 -2.56 -10.13 63.09
CA GLY A 118 -1.29 -9.44 63.11
C GLY A 118 -0.56 -9.14 61.79
N GLY A 119 -0.36 -7.88 61.49
CA GLY A 119 0.73 -7.48 60.63
C GLY A 119 0.41 -6.24 59.78
N GLY A 120 0.55 -5.04 60.36
CA GLY A 120 0.50 -3.80 59.61
C GLY A 120 1.77 -3.56 58.84
N TYR A 121 1.61 -3.09 57.62
CA TYR A 121 2.65 -2.31 56.93
C TYR A 121 1.97 -1.10 56.27
N PRO A 122 2.49 0.12 56.47
CA PRO A 122 2.04 1.30 55.76
C PRO A 122 2.79 1.39 54.43
N GLY A 123 2.12 1.07 53.35
CA GLY A 123 2.63 1.30 52.01
C GLY A 123 1.73 2.30 51.28
N GLY A 124 2.16 3.55 51.24
CA GLY A 124 1.51 4.59 50.46
C GLY A 124 1.55 4.27 48.97
N GLY A 125 0.43 3.84 48.43
CA GLY A 125 0.20 3.77 47.01
C GLY A 125 -0.22 5.15 46.49
N GLN A 126 0.72 5.88 45.93
CA GLN A 126 0.40 6.99 45.07
C GLN A 126 -0.34 6.44 43.85
N SER A 127 -1.65 6.66 43.83
CA SER A 127 -2.44 6.57 42.61
C SER A 127 -1.96 7.71 41.69
N GLY A 128 -1.05 7.38 40.78
CA GLY A 128 -0.66 8.24 39.69
C GLY A 128 -1.87 8.55 38.84
N GLY A 129 -2.51 9.69 39.09
CA GLY A 129 -3.48 10.27 38.18
C GLY A 129 -2.77 10.54 36.87
N GLN A 130 -3.08 9.77 35.82
CA GLN A 130 -2.68 10.10 34.46
C GLN A 130 -3.33 11.43 34.12
N ASN A 131 -2.52 12.47 34.02
CA ASN A 131 -2.93 13.78 33.55
C ASN A 131 -3.45 13.62 32.11
N PRO A 132 -4.62 14.19 31.79
CA PRO A 132 -5.15 14.19 30.40
C PRO A 132 -4.21 14.88 29.39
N ASP A 133 -3.18 15.59 29.87
CA ASP A 133 -2.19 16.28 29.03
C ASP A 133 -1.01 15.39 28.59
N ASP A 134 -0.81 14.22 29.23
CA ASP A 134 0.28 13.31 28.85
C ASP A 134 0.02 12.64 27.48
N SER A 135 -1.23 12.45 27.11
CA SER A 135 -1.58 11.92 25.79
C SER A 135 -1.25 12.87 24.62
N LYS A 136 -1.10 14.17 24.91
CA LYS A 136 -0.65 15.15 23.91
C LYS A 136 0.86 15.20 23.76
N ASN A 137 1.60 14.65 24.70
CA ASN A 137 3.06 14.70 24.71
C ASN A 137 3.69 13.49 24.01
N GLU A 138 3.02 12.34 23.96
CA GLU A 138 3.50 11.16 23.24
C GLU A 138 3.53 11.36 21.72
N ASN A 139 2.72 12.25 21.19
CA ASN A 139 2.68 12.56 19.76
C ASN A 139 3.75 13.56 19.29
N ARG A 140 4.39 14.29 20.24
CA ARG A 140 5.42 15.29 19.89
C ARG A 140 6.80 14.69 19.59
N ASN A 141 7.02 13.42 19.95
CA ASN A 141 8.32 12.73 19.76
C ASN A 141 8.27 11.66 18.66
N ARG A 142 7.19 11.51 17.92
CA ARG A 142 7.20 10.66 16.72
C ARG A 142 7.96 11.41 15.63
N PRO A 143 9.06 10.85 15.09
CA PRO A 143 9.71 11.46 13.93
C PRO A 143 8.67 11.53 12.79
N GLU A 144 8.63 12.68 12.13
CA GLU A 144 7.81 12.86 10.93
C GLU A 144 8.07 11.71 9.93
N PRO A 145 7.03 11.21 9.26
CA PRO A 145 7.22 10.23 8.22
C PRO A 145 8.16 10.79 7.14
N ALA A 146 9.08 9.96 6.64
CA ALA A 146 9.95 10.35 5.55
C ALA A 146 9.14 10.82 4.33
N ASP A 147 9.58 11.87 3.65
CA ASP A 147 8.97 12.30 2.40
C ASP A 147 9.47 11.43 1.25
N ASP A 148 8.73 10.36 0.97
CA ASP A 148 9.08 9.43 -0.11
C ASP A 148 8.80 10.01 -1.50
N VAL A 149 7.90 10.98 -1.64
CA VAL A 149 7.68 11.67 -2.92
C VAL A 149 8.88 12.58 -3.23
N ALA A 150 9.37 13.33 -2.24
CA ALA A 150 10.60 14.13 -2.40
C ALA A 150 11.80 13.24 -2.75
N PHE A 151 11.93 12.08 -2.06
CA PHE A 151 12.98 11.11 -2.37
C PHE A 151 12.92 10.62 -3.82
N LEU A 152 11.76 10.17 -4.28
CA LEU A 152 11.59 9.64 -5.62
C LEU A 152 11.79 10.71 -6.70
N ASN A 153 11.38 11.96 -6.43
CA ASN A 153 11.66 13.07 -7.32
C ASN A 153 13.15 13.35 -7.46
N GLN A 154 13.89 13.46 -6.35
CA GLN A 154 15.34 13.69 -6.37
C GLN A 154 16.10 12.51 -6.97
N MET A 155 15.64 11.28 -6.73
CA MET A 155 16.16 10.07 -7.37
C MET A 155 16.04 10.17 -8.90
N LEU A 156 14.88 10.55 -9.42
CA LEU A 156 14.67 10.72 -10.86
C LEU A 156 15.54 11.84 -11.43
N ASP A 157 15.75 12.94 -10.71
CA ASP A 157 16.65 14.01 -11.13
C ASP A 157 18.10 13.50 -11.23
N GLN A 158 18.57 12.76 -10.22
CA GLN A 158 19.91 12.16 -10.23
C GLN A 158 20.06 11.16 -11.37
N LEU A 159 19.05 10.35 -11.65
CA LEU A 159 19.09 9.40 -12.78
C LEU A 159 19.22 10.13 -14.11
N GLY A 160 18.47 11.21 -14.32
CA GLY A 160 18.56 12.03 -15.54
C GLY A 160 19.90 12.72 -15.75
N LEU A 161 20.63 13.02 -14.65
CA LEU A 161 21.98 13.59 -14.71
C LEU A 161 23.07 12.54 -15.01
N LYS A 162 22.88 11.31 -14.54
CA LYS A 162 23.90 10.25 -14.63
C LYS A 162 23.71 9.31 -15.81
N TYR A 163 22.48 9.08 -16.23
CA TYR A 163 22.13 8.08 -17.22
C TYR A 163 21.27 8.67 -18.34
N SER A 164 21.29 8.05 -19.49
CA SER A 164 20.49 8.46 -20.65
C SER A 164 19.03 8.02 -20.52
N VAL A 165 18.30 8.69 -19.67
CA VAL A 165 16.88 8.43 -19.37
C VAL A 165 15.98 9.07 -20.43
N ASP A 166 14.97 8.33 -20.89
CA ASP A 166 13.83 8.90 -21.59
C ASP A 166 12.79 9.38 -20.56
N THR A 167 12.77 10.67 -20.28
CA THR A 167 11.90 11.29 -19.27
C THR A 167 10.40 11.19 -19.60
N HIS A 168 10.03 10.85 -20.83
CA HIS A 168 8.65 10.63 -21.24
C HIS A 168 8.20 9.18 -21.00
N ARG A 169 9.14 8.28 -20.67
CA ARG A 169 8.88 6.85 -20.45
C ARG A 169 9.44 6.38 -19.12
N ILE A 170 8.94 7.00 -18.04
CA ILE A 170 9.23 6.59 -16.66
C ILE A 170 7.97 5.93 -16.09
N TYR A 171 8.12 4.77 -15.52
CA TYR A 171 7.02 3.94 -15.03
C TYR A 171 7.26 3.50 -13.60
N ALA A 172 6.19 3.27 -12.84
CA ALA A 172 6.28 2.75 -11.49
C ALA A 172 5.44 1.48 -11.33
N THR A 173 6.03 0.47 -10.72
CA THR A 173 5.36 -0.76 -10.30
C THR A 173 5.87 -1.17 -8.92
N GLY A 174 5.18 -2.05 -8.23
CA GLY A 174 5.62 -2.55 -6.92
C GLY A 174 4.60 -3.48 -6.30
N LEU A 175 5.02 -4.23 -5.29
CA LEU A 175 4.22 -5.22 -4.60
C LEU A 175 3.74 -4.70 -3.24
N GLY A 176 2.47 -4.91 -2.89
CA GLY A 176 1.92 -4.54 -1.58
C GLY A 176 2.16 -3.06 -1.23
N ASP A 177 2.97 -2.77 -0.19
CA ASP A 177 3.37 -1.40 0.18
C ASP A 177 3.98 -0.64 -1.02
N GLY A 178 4.80 -1.31 -1.84
CA GLY A 178 5.34 -0.73 -3.07
C GLY A 178 4.26 -0.45 -4.11
N GLY A 179 3.23 -1.30 -4.20
CA GLY A 179 2.06 -1.06 -5.04
C GLY A 179 1.25 0.16 -4.59
N PHE A 180 1.09 0.36 -3.26
CA PHE A 180 0.49 1.59 -2.72
C PHE A 180 1.33 2.83 -3.04
N MET A 181 2.66 2.72 -2.98
CA MET A 181 3.53 3.83 -3.37
C MET A 181 3.45 4.12 -4.88
N ALA A 182 3.32 3.10 -5.72
CA ALA A 182 3.07 3.31 -7.16
C ALA A 182 1.74 4.07 -7.41
N LEU A 183 0.67 3.76 -6.65
CA LEU A 183 -0.58 4.54 -6.68
C LEU A 183 -0.34 6.00 -6.29
N ARG A 184 0.42 6.25 -5.20
CA ARG A 184 0.76 7.61 -4.77
C ARG A 184 1.57 8.36 -5.84
N MET A 185 2.55 7.71 -6.47
CA MET A 185 3.30 8.31 -7.58
C MET A 185 2.37 8.69 -8.75
N GLY A 186 1.41 7.85 -9.10
CA GLY A 186 0.42 8.19 -10.12
C GLY A 186 -0.45 9.40 -9.75
N CYS A 187 -0.72 9.61 -8.46
CA CYS A 187 -1.48 10.76 -7.96
C CYS A 187 -0.65 12.05 -7.89
N GLU A 188 0.56 12.00 -7.35
CA GLU A 188 1.35 13.17 -6.97
C GLU A 188 2.52 13.48 -7.92
N MET A 189 2.92 12.52 -8.77
CA MET A 189 4.02 12.64 -9.74
C MET A 189 3.54 12.37 -11.18
N ALA A 190 2.28 12.70 -11.47
CA ALA A 190 1.68 12.48 -12.77
C ALA A 190 2.41 13.20 -13.93
N ASP A 191 3.11 14.29 -13.66
CA ASP A 191 3.97 15.02 -14.60
C ASP A 191 5.27 14.29 -14.96
N ARG A 192 5.68 13.30 -14.15
CA ARG A 192 6.93 12.55 -14.31
C ARG A 192 6.73 11.08 -14.63
N VAL A 193 5.61 10.47 -14.21
CA VAL A 193 5.34 9.04 -14.36
C VAL A 193 4.36 8.80 -15.48
N ALA A 194 4.79 8.13 -16.54
CA ALA A 194 3.99 7.90 -17.75
C ALA A 194 2.83 6.91 -17.52
N ALA A 195 3.03 5.91 -16.69
CA ALA A 195 2.02 4.93 -16.29
C ALA A 195 2.44 4.19 -15.01
N ILE A 196 1.48 3.56 -14.34
CA ILE A 196 1.71 2.76 -13.13
C ILE A 196 1.17 1.34 -13.28
N ALA A 197 1.78 0.41 -12.53
CA ALA A 197 1.31 -0.98 -12.47
C ALA A 197 1.37 -1.52 -11.03
N PRO A 198 0.44 -1.11 -10.12
CA PRO A 198 0.39 -1.64 -8.75
C PRO A 198 0.04 -3.13 -8.73
N VAL A 199 0.79 -3.92 -7.95
CA VAL A 199 0.57 -5.34 -7.73
C VAL A 199 0.18 -5.58 -6.28
N GLY A 200 -0.92 -6.29 -6.01
CA GLY A 200 -1.39 -6.57 -4.66
C GLY A 200 -1.66 -5.29 -3.86
N ALA A 201 -2.20 -4.27 -4.50
CA ALA A 201 -2.57 -3.00 -3.88
C ALA A 201 -3.91 -2.49 -4.44
N ALA A 202 -4.63 -1.73 -3.62
CA ALA A 202 -5.91 -1.12 -3.96
C ALA A 202 -5.96 0.32 -3.41
N LEU A 203 -6.83 1.18 -3.92
CA LEU A 203 -6.91 2.57 -3.47
C LEU A 203 -7.32 2.65 -2.00
N PRO A 204 -6.50 3.27 -1.13
CA PRO A 204 -6.91 3.59 0.23
C PRO A 204 -8.10 4.54 0.22
N LYS A 205 -9.10 4.29 1.08
CA LYS A 205 -10.33 5.11 1.14
C LYS A 205 -10.07 6.57 1.52
N THR A 206 -9.00 6.82 2.25
CA THR A 206 -8.60 8.15 2.75
C THR A 206 -7.50 8.81 1.91
N MET A 207 -7.04 8.15 0.85
CA MET A 207 -6.03 8.74 -0.03
C MET A 207 -6.64 9.88 -0.84
N ILE A 208 -6.02 11.05 -0.75
CA ILE A 208 -6.34 12.17 -1.63
C ILE A 208 -5.53 11.99 -2.93
N CYS A 209 -6.24 11.81 -4.03
CA CYS A 209 -5.63 11.57 -5.33
C CYS A 209 -6.26 12.51 -6.36
N LEU A 210 -5.47 13.49 -6.83
CA LEU A 210 -5.88 14.48 -7.82
C LEU A 210 -4.75 14.61 -8.86
N PRO A 211 -4.56 13.61 -9.74
CA PRO A 211 -3.47 13.65 -10.71
C PRO A 211 -3.63 14.83 -11.66
N ALA A 212 -2.52 15.53 -11.96
CA ALA A 212 -2.50 16.69 -12.85
C ALA A 212 -2.87 16.35 -14.29
N ARG A 213 -2.76 15.10 -14.69
CA ARG A 213 -3.19 14.54 -15.97
C ARG A 213 -3.67 13.11 -15.79
N PRO A 214 -4.38 12.54 -16.79
CA PRO A 214 -4.66 11.11 -16.82
C PRO A 214 -3.36 10.28 -16.75
N VAL A 215 -3.36 9.25 -15.90
CA VAL A 215 -2.22 8.34 -15.72
C VAL A 215 -2.67 6.90 -15.97
N PRO A 216 -2.29 6.30 -17.09
CA PRO A 216 -2.63 4.92 -17.38
C PRO A 216 -2.23 3.99 -16.23
N ALA A 217 -3.12 3.08 -15.84
CA ALA A 217 -2.90 2.19 -14.71
C ALA A 217 -3.28 0.75 -15.01
N LEU A 218 -2.40 -0.18 -14.61
CA LEU A 218 -2.65 -1.61 -14.65
C LEU A 218 -2.64 -2.17 -13.24
N PHE A 219 -3.80 -2.52 -12.71
CA PHE A 219 -3.95 -3.18 -11.42
C PHE A 219 -3.79 -4.69 -11.58
N LEU A 220 -2.98 -5.32 -10.73
CA LEU A 220 -2.77 -6.76 -10.71
C LEU A 220 -3.05 -7.30 -9.31
N ASN A 221 -4.24 -7.87 -9.10
CA ASN A 221 -4.72 -8.27 -7.78
C ASN A 221 -5.12 -9.74 -7.72
N GLY A 222 -4.61 -10.44 -6.72
CA GLY A 222 -5.04 -11.79 -6.38
C GLY A 222 -6.43 -11.80 -5.75
N THR A 223 -7.28 -12.76 -6.15
CA THR A 223 -8.64 -12.86 -5.58
C THR A 223 -8.67 -13.40 -4.16
N ASP A 224 -7.61 -14.08 -3.73
CA ASP A 224 -7.45 -14.70 -2.41
C ASP A 224 -6.32 -14.04 -1.60
N ASP A 225 -6.07 -12.74 -1.89
CA ASP A 225 -5.08 -11.92 -1.18
C ASP A 225 -5.47 -11.73 0.29
N PRO A 226 -4.68 -12.27 1.26
CA PRO A 226 -4.99 -12.16 2.68
C PRO A 226 -4.58 -10.84 3.31
N LEU A 227 -3.74 -10.02 2.64
CA LEU A 227 -3.24 -8.75 3.13
C LEU A 227 -4.07 -7.57 2.61
N VAL A 228 -4.34 -7.54 1.31
CA VAL A 228 -5.15 -6.55 0.62
C VAL A 228 -6.38 -7.25 0.04
N PRO A 229 -7.48 -7.34 0.79
CA PRO A 229 -8.64 -8.13 0.36
C PRO A 229 -9.18 -7.65 -0.99
N TYR A 230 -9.34 -8.56 -1.97
CA TYR A 230 -9.84 -8.25 -3.30
C TYR A 230 -11.18 -7.49 -3.27
N GLY A 231 -12.08 -7.89 -2.38
CA GLY A 231 -13.38 -7.26 -2.15
C GLY A 231 -13.32 -5.95 -1.36
N GLY A 232 -12.14 -5.44 -1.04
CA GLY A 232 -11.96 -4.30 -0.16
C GLY A 232 -11.96 -4.68 1.31
N GLY A 233 -11.60 -3.75 2.17
CA GLY A 233 -11.51 -3.98 3.60
C GLY A 233 -10.25 -3.38 4.21
N THR A 234 -9.75 -3.97 5.30
CA THR A 234 -8.55 -3.47 5.98
C THR A 234 -7.29 -4.08 5.38
N TYR A 235 -6.38 -3.23 4.92
CA TYR A 235 -5.00 -3.62 4.67
C TYR A 235 -4.33 -3.89 6.01
N LYS A 236 -4.05 -5.15 6.31
CA LYS A 236 -3.61 -5.57 7.65
C LYS A 236 -2.30 -4.93 8.10
N PRO A 237 -1.23 -4.89 7.28
CA PRO A 237 0.02 -4.30 7.72
C PRO A 237 -0.06 -2.79 7.98
N GLY A 238 -0.85 -2.05 7.20
CA GLY A 238 -1.00 -0.60 7.30
C GLY A 238 -2.11 -0.13 8.23
N GLN A 239 -3.02 -1.03 8.64
CA GLN A 239 -4.18 -0.75 9.49
C GLN A 239 -5.06 0.39 8.94
N PHE A 240 -5.27 0.42 7.62
CA PHE A 240 -6.18 1.36 6.96
C PHE A 240 -7.11 0.63 5.98
N HIS A 241 -8.22 1.25 5.63
CA HIS A 241 -9.20 0.65 4.72
C HIS A 241 -8.90 0.97 3.27
N VAL A 242 -9.10 -0.05 2.42
CA VAL A 242 -8.99 0.07 0.96
C VAL A 242 -10.34 -0.18 0.28
N LEU A 243 -10.49 0.34 -0.93
CA LEU A 243 -11.57 -0.05 -1.84
C LEU A 243 -11.36 -1.49 -2.31
N SER A 244 -12.40 -2.09 -2.90
CA SER A 244 -12.20 -3.32 -3.67
C SER A 244 -11.24 -3.08 -4.85
N ALA A 245 -10.63 -4.13 -5.37
CA ALA A 245 -9.79 -4.03 -6.57
C ALA A 245 -10.59 -3.46 -7.76
N GLU A 246 -11.84 -3.90 -7.94
CA GLU A 246 -12.73 -3.41 -8.99
C GLU A 246 -13.13 -1.94 -8.79
N ASP A 247 -13.48 -1.54 -7.55
CA ASP A 247 -13.78 -0.13 -7.27
C ASP A 247 -12.54 0.76 -7.38
N SER A 248 -11.36 0.24 -7.05
CA SER A 248 -10.08 0.95 -7.25
C SER A 248 -9.84 1.26 -8.72
N ALA A 249 -9.95 0.24 -9.58
CA ALA A 249 -9.80 0.41 -11.02
C ALA A 249 -10.89 1.35 -11.61
N LYS A 250 -12.14 1.21 -11.17
CA LYS A 250 -13.24 2.08 -11.58
C LYS A 250 -13.04 3.53 -11.11
N THR A 251 -12.51 3.73 -9.91
CA THR A 251 -12.21 5.08 -9.40
C THR A 251 -11.06 5.71 -10.19
N TRP A 252 -10.02 4.93 -10.48
CA TRP A 252 -8.91 5.39 -11.33
C TRP A 252 -9.37 5.74 -12.75
N ALA A 253 -10.25 4.89 -13.33
CA ALA A 253 -10.87 5.16 -14.63
C ALA A 253 -11.67 6.48 -14.67
N LYS A 254 -12.27 6.89 -13.53
CA LYS A 254 -12.90 8.21 -13.42
C LYS A 254 -11.89 9.35 -13.43
N PHE A 255 -10.72 9.20 -12.76
CA PHE A 255 -9.66 10.20 -12.83
C PHE A 255 -9.17 10.37 -14.27
N ASP A 256 -9.04 9.28 -15.01
CA ASP A 256 -8.62 9.27 -16.40
C ASP A 256 -9.75 9.56 -17.39
N ARG A 257 -10.97 9.82 -16.91
CA ARG A 257 -12.17 10.13 -17.72
C ARG A 257 -12.47 9.06 -18.76
N CYS A 258 -12.34 7.80 -18.37
CA CYS A 258 -12.66 6.66 -19.20
C CYS A 258 -14.18 6.40 -19.30
N ASN A 259 -14.59 5.56 -20.24
CA ASN A 259 -15.94 5.02 -20.29
C ASN A 259 -16.28 4.28 -18.98
N GLU A 260 -17.53 4.41 -18.50
CA GLU A 260 -17.93 3.86 -17.19
C GLU A 260 -17.91 2.33 -17.12
N LYS A 261 -18.19 1.66 -18.26
CA LYS A 261 -18.29 0.20 -18.32
C LYS A 261 -17.02 -0.39 -18.91
N PRO A 262 -16.32 -1.26 -18.16
CA PRO A 262 -15.15 -1.96 -18.70
C PRO A 262 -15.57 -3.09 -19.62
N ALA A 263 -14.76 -3.39 -20.63
CA ALA A 263 -14.76 -4.68 -21.28
C ALA A 263 -14.22 -5.74 -20.31
N GLN A 264 -14.85 -6.90 -20.27
CA GLN A 264 -14.41 -8.02 -19.42
C GLN A 264 -14.02 -9.19 -20.32
N GLU A 265 -12.85 -9.75 -20.05
CA GLU A 265 -12.33 -10.90 -20.77
C GLU A 265 -11.83 -11.96 -19.79
N LYS A 266 -11.91 -13.21 -20.20
CA LYS A 266 -11.33 -14.34 -19.49
C LYS A 266 -9.93 -14.58 -19.99
N ILE A 267 -9.01 -14.83 -19.06
CA ILE A 267 -7.62 -15.15 -19.38
C ILE A 267 -7.41 -16.62 -19.08
N GLN A 268 -7.06 -17.37 -20.12
CA GLN A 268 -6.66 -18.76 -19.96
C GLN A 268 -5.31 -18.80 -19.22
N PRO A 269 -5.16 -19.68 -18.23
CA PRO A 269 -3.92 -19.76 -17.48
C PRO A 269 -2.76 -20.27 -18.36
N LEU A 270 -1.56 -19.73 -18.08
CA LEU A 270 -0.34 -20.16 -18.78
C LEU A 270 0.10 -21.58 -18.40
N GLN A 271 -0.30 -22.05 -17.21
CA GLN A 271 0.07 -23.37 -16.70
C GLN A 271 -1.17 -24.22 -16.37
N ASN A 272 -1.06 -25.53 -16.63
CA ASN A 272 -2.09 -26.49 -16.25
C ASN A 272 -2.28 -26.52 -14.73
N GLY A 273 -3.52 -26.58 -14.28
CA GLY A 273 -3.88 -26.60 -12.87
C GLY A 273 -4.16 -25.21 -12.27
N GLU A 274 -3.81 -24.13 -12.96
CA GLU A 274 -4.24 -22.79 -12.61
C GLU A 274 -5.67 -22.52 -13.10
N LYS A 275 -6.40 -21.66 -12.39
CA LYS A 275 -7.76 -21.30 -12.78
C LYS A 275 -7.78 -20.09 -13.71
N GLU A 276 -8.83 -20.01 -14.53
CA GLU A 276 -9.10 -18.90 -15.42
C GLU A 276 -9.21 -17.58 -14.64
N SER A 277 -8.41 -16.60 -15.01
CA SER A 277 -8.42 -15.24 -14.47
C SER A 277 -9.34 -14.32 -15.30
N LYS A 278 -9.51 -13.06 -14.88
CA LYS A 278 -10.33 -12.08 -15.61
C LYS A 278 -9.59 -10.77 -15.77
N THR A 279 -9.86 -10.06 -16.87
CA THR A 279 -9.54 -8.65 -17.03
C THR A 279 -10.77 -7.77 -17.04
N PHE A 280 -10.59 -6.54 -16.59
CA PHE A 280 -11.55 -5.45 -16.70
C PHE A 280 -10.81 -4.28 -17.36
N THR A 281 -11.14 -3.96 -18.59
CA THR A 281 -10.45 -2.92 -19.37
C THR A 281 -11.36 -1.72 -19.56
N PHE A 282 -10.99 -0.58 -18.98
CA PHE A 282 -11.63 0.71 -19.20
C PHE A 282 -10.88 1.44 -20.33
N SER A 283 -11.62 1.84 -21.34
CA SER A 283 -11.13 2.51 -22.55
C SER A 283 -11.88 3.81 -22.81
N GLY A 284 -11.49 4.53 -23.87
CA GLY A 284 -12.08 5.82 -24.18
C GLY A 284 -11.70 6.91 -23.17
N CYS A 285 -10.54 6.74 -22.54
CA CYS A 285 -10.02 7.67 -21.54
C CYS A 285 -9.40 8.91 -22.23
N SER A 286 -9.26 10.00 -21.47
CA SER A 286 -8.52 11.17 -21.94
C SER A 286 -7.04 10.86 -22.15
N ASP A 287 -6.37 11.60 -23.04
CA ASP A 287 -4.93 11.50 -23.34
C ASP A 287 -4.45 10.07 -23.70
N ASN A 288 -5.30 9.27 -24.34
CA ASN A 288 -5.04 7.86 -24.65
C ASN A 288 -4.66 7.01 -23.42
N ALA A 289 -5.09 7.43 -22.25
CA ALA A 289 -4.95 6.63 -21.06
C ALA A 289 -5.78 5.34 -21.16
N GLN A 290 -5.49 4.39 -20.34
CA GLN A 290 -6.21 3.11 -20.23
C GLN A 290 -6.09 2.63 -18.80
N VAL A 291 -7.15 2.07 -18.24
CA VAL A 291 -7.12 1.41 -16.95
C VAL A 291 -7.48 -0.05 -17.11
N VAL A 292 -6.63 -0.93 -16.63
CA VAL A 292 -6.81 -2.37 -16.70
C VAL A 292 -6.71 -2.98 -15.31
N LEU A 293 -7.62 -3.86 -14.95
CA LEU A 293 -7.52 -4.71 -13.77
C LEU A 293 -7.39 -6.17 -14.20
N TYR A 294 -6.36 -6.82 -13.73
CA TYR A 294 -6.22 -8.28 -13.75
C TYR A 294 -6.64 -8.86 -12.40
N ALA A 295 -7.76 -9.56 -12.38
CA ALA A 295 -8.23 -10.35 -11.24
C ALA A 295 -7.62 -11.76 -11.34
N VAL A 296 -6.47 -11.95 -10.69
CA VAL A 296 -5.71 -13.22 -10.72
C VAL A 296 -6.40 -14.23 -9.80
N LYS A 297 -7.04 -15.22 -10.39
CA LYS A 297 -7.83 -16.19 -9.64
C LYS A 297 -6.95 -17.02 -8.69
N ASP A 298 -7.40 -17.18 -7.45
CA ASP A 298 -6.71 -17.88 -6.35
C ASP A 298 -5.31 -17.31 -6.02
N GLY A 299 -4.91 -16.18 -6.60
CA GLY A 299 -3.65 -15.50 -6.30
C GLY A 299 -3.70 -14.73 -5.00
N GLY A 300 -2.57 -14.66 -4.29
CA GLY A 300 -2.37 -13.89 -3.05
C GLY A 300 -1.79 -12.50 -3.29
N ASN A 301 -1.20 -11.92 -2.21
CA ASN A 301 -0.35 -10.72 -2.26
C ASN A 301 1.04 -11.11 -2.75
N THR A 302 1.14 -11.50 -3.99
CA THR A 302 2.35 -12.06 -4.59
C THR A 302 2.56 -11.51 -5.99
N TRP A 303 3.74 -11.72 -6.56
CA TRP A 303 4.06 -11.36 -7.93
C TRP A 303 3.75 -12.56 -8.83
N PRO A 304 2.71 -12.55 -9.66
CA PRO A 304 2.36 -13.69 -10.49
C PRO A 304 3.53 -14.17 -11.36
N ALA A 305 3.81 -15.46 -11.31
CA ALA A 305 4.98 -16.15 -11.89
C ALA A 305 6.35 -15.68 -11.32
N GLY A 306 6.35 -14.96 -10.19
CA GLY A 306 7.56 -14.67 -9.42
C GLY A 306 7.83 -15.72 -8.34
N GLU A 307 8.77 -15.42 -7.44
CA GLU A 307 9.06 -16.31 -6.32
C GLU A 307 8.00 -16.21 -5.20
N GLN A 308 7.70 -17.32 -4.53
CA GLN A 308 6.92 -17.34 -3.30
C GLN A 308 7.80 -16.82 -2.15
N TYR A 309 7.67 -15.56 -1.77
CA TYR A 309 8.58 -14.88 -0.86
C TYR A 309 8.28 -15.08 0.63
N MET A 310 7.07 -15.50 0.96
CA MET A 310 6.62 -15.86 2.31
C MET A 310 5.66 -17.05 2.22
N SER A 311 5.22 -17.60 3.37
CA SER A 311 4.28 -18.71 3.35
C SER A 311 2.93 -18.33 2.72
N GLU A 312 2.28 -19.30 2.07
CA GLU A 312 0.94 -19.09 1.51
C GLU A 312 -0.10 -18.66 2.57
N LYS A 313 0.10 -19.06 3.82
CA LYS A 313 -0.76 -18.63 4.93
C LYS A 313 -0.67 -17.13 5.20
N GLU A 314 0.49 -16.53 4.95
CA GLU A 314 0.75 -15.12 5.23
C GLU A 314 0.40 -14.22 4.05
N VAL A 315 0.79 -14.61 2.85
CA VAL A 315 0.66 -13.76 1.65
C VAL A 315 -0.25 -14.34 0.56
N GLY A 316 -0.73 -15.57 0.74
CA GLY A 316 -1.47 -16.30 -0.28
C GLY A 316 -0.55 -16.97 -1.29
N LYS A 317 -1.13 -17.68 -2.25
CA LYS A 317 -0.42 -18.43 -3.29
C LYS A 317 0.15 -17.50 -4.36
N THR A 318 1.38 -17.76 -4.82
CA THR A 318 1.89 -17.20 -6.06
C THR A 318 1.27 -17.95 -7.24
N SER A 319 0.40 -17.27 -7.97
CA SER A 319 -0.26 -17.83 -9.15
C SER A 319 0.65 -17.82 -10.37
N ASN A 320 0.59 -18.88 -11.17
CA ASN A 320 1.24 -18.97 -12.47
C ASN A 320 0.22 -18.84 -13.63
N ALA A 321 -0.95 -18.31 -13.35
CA ALA A 321 -1.98 -18.09 -14.38
C ALA A 321 -1.53 -17.10 -15.45
N LEU A 322 -0.66 -16.15 -15.10
CA LEU A 322 -0.05 -15.18 -15.99
C LEU A 322 1.37 -14.83 -15.53
N ASN A 323 2.17 -14.25 -16.41
CA ASN A 323 3.49 -13.70 -16.09
C ASN A 323 3.36 -12.18 -15.84
N ALA A 324 3.58 -11.76 -14.58
CA ALA A 324 3.44 -10.35 -14.20
C ALA A 324 4.44 -9.45 -14.96
N ASN A 325 5.68 -9.89 -15.14
CA ASN A 325 6.70 -9.09 -15.84
C ASN A 325 6.28 -8.76 -17.26
N GLU A 326 5.86 -9.78 -18.03
CA GLU A 326 5.41 -9.62 -19.41
C GLU A 326 4.13 -8.80 -19.49
N THR A 327 3.18 -9.07 -18.60
CA THR A 327 1.89 -8.36 -18.54
C THR A 327 2.10 -6.88 -18.24
N ILE A 328 2.92 -6.56 -17.24
CA ILE A 328 3.25 -5.20 -16.82
C ILE A 328 3.99 -4.48 -17.96
N TRP A 329 5.04 -5.09 -18.51
CA TRP A 329 5.83 -4.42 -19.55
C TRP A 329 5.06 -4.23 -20.85
N SER A 330 4.27 -5.20 -21.28
CA SER A 330 3.42 -5.04 -22.47
C SER A 330 2.43 -3.88 -22.35
N PHE A 331 1.94 -3.60 -21.14
CA PHE A 331 1.11 -2.45 -20.88
C PHE A 331 1.93 -1.15 -20.82
N LEU A 332 2.97 -1.10 -19.98
CA LEU A 332 3.77 0.11 -19.73
C LEU A 332 4.47 0.62 -21.00
N SER A 333 5.06 -0.27 -21.78
CA SER A 333 5.84 0.07 -22.97
C SER A 333 5.06 0.86 -24.04
N THR A 334 3.72 0.74 -24.03
CA THR A 334 2.83 1.46 -24.94
C THR A 334 2.48 2.88 -24.46
N LYS A 335 2.89 3.26 -23.25
CA LYS A 335 2.50 4.55 -22.64
C LYS A 335 3.67 5.52 -22.63
N LYS A 336 3.37 6.81 -22.84
CA LYS A 336 4.35 7.89 -22.74
C LYS A 336 3.66 9.20 -22.35
N ILE A 337 4.38 10.06 -21.68
CA ILE A 337 3.93 11.44 -21.46
C ILE A 337 4.02 12.17 -22.82
N ALA A 338 2.97 12.89 -23.18
CA ALA A 338 2.99 13.69 -24.41
C ALA A 338 3.99 14.85 -24.30
N ASP A 339 4.61 15.22 -25.42
CA ASP A 339 5.45 16.39 -25.47
C ASP A 339 4.63 17.67 -25.15
N ALA A 340 5.16 18.52 -24.27
CA ALA A 340 4.53 19.82 -23.99
C ALA A 340 4.52 20.67 -25.27
N GLY A 341 3.38 20.75 -25.94
CA GLY A 341 3.24 21.59 -27.16
C GLY A 341 2.53 20.94 -28.34
N GLY A 342 2.13 19.67 -28.23
CA GLY A 342 1.29 19.02 -29.24
C GLY A 342 -0.18 19.37 -29.06
N THR A 343 -0.62 20.53 -29.51
CA THR A 343 -2.04 20.75 -29.79
C THR A 343 -2.44 19.72 -30.84
N ALA A 344 -3.27 18.75 -30.45
CA ALA A 344 -3.93 17.88 -31.41
C ALA A 344 -4.65 18.76 -32.45
N LYS A 345 -4.20 18.62 -33.70
CA LYS A 345 -4.91 19.16 -34.85
C LYS A 345 -6.09 18.26 -35.20
#